data_c39affe2e12f745394f9ada063b4d36a
#
_entry.id   c39affe2e12f745394f9ada063b4d36a
#
_cell.length_a   1.000
_cell.length_b   1.000
_cell.length_c   1.000
_cell.angle_alpha   90.00
_cell.angle_beta   90.00
_cell.angle_gamma   90.00
#
_symmetry.space_group_name_H-M   'P 1'
#
loop_
_entity.id
_entity.type
_entity.pdbx_description
1 polymer ?
#
loop_
_entity_poly.entity_id
_entity_poly.type
_entity_poly.pdbx_seq_one_letter_code
_entity_poly.pdbx_strand_id
1 'polypeptide(L)'
;MNILDTLHSGKVKGWVEQLRGRDPLPPLAPAEEWDPALTRKINDTSHEEICAGIAKLDDDMALCVKSGLLLWNDALEPSHVLSQQVKTETGSYWHGIMHRREPDFGNSKYWFRRVGSHPAFEAVATHATSLLQRRGDGYSQTWLSEIQINGWDPFGFVDRCEQAAGKREAPEIVELLEQVQVAEIEALLGWTAAKVEH
;
A
#
# COMPACT_ATOMS: atom_id res chain seq x y z
N MET A 1 11.66 0.59 -10.76
CA MET A 1 10.91 1.64 -11.51
C MET A 1 10.42 2.66 -10.49
N ASN A 2 10.57 3.95 -10.75
CA ASN A 2 10.04 4.97 -9.83
C ASN A 2 8.54 5.09 -10.06
N ILE A 3 7.73 5.04 -8.99
CA ILE A 3 6.26 5.19 -9.09
C ILE A 3 5.85 6.47 -9.86
N LEU A 4 6.61 7.56 -9.73
CA LEU A 4 6.29 8.82 -10.43
C LEU A 4 6.35 8.68 -11.96
N ASP A 5 7.08 7.69 -12.48
CA ASP A 5 7.18 7.44 -13.92
C ASP A 5 5.93 6.71 -14.46
N THR A 6 5.17 6.04 -13.58
CA THR A 6 3.93 5.32 -13.93
C THR A 6 2.67 6.17 -13.79
N LEU A 7 2.78 7.32 -13.14
CA LEU A 7 1.65 8.23 -12.95
C LEU A 7 1.57 9.23 -14.11
N HIS A 8 0.38 9.45 -14.67
CA HIS A 8 0.15 10.42 -15.76
C HIS A 8 -0.39 11.73 -15.23
N SER A 9 -1.32 11.69 -14.26
CA SER A 9 -1.90 12.88 -13.65
C SER A 9 -0.86 13.67 -12.85
N GLY A 10 -0.59 14.90 -13.24
CA GLY A 10 0.29 15.81 -12.50
C GLY A 10 -0.21 16.08 -11.07
N LYS A 11 -1.54 16.07 -10.87
CA LYS A 11 -2.19 16.19 -9.57
C LYS A 11 -1.84 15.01 -8.67
N VAL A 12 -1.95 13.77 -9.18
CA VAL A 12 -1.61 12.53 -8.45
C VAL A 12 -0.12 12.49 -8.13
N LYS A 13 0.75 12.90 -9.07
CA LYS A 13 2.20 13.01 -8.82
C LYS A 13 2.50 13.92 -7.63
N GLY A 14 1.90 15.10 -7.57
CA GLY A 14 2.10 16.04 -6.46
C GLY A 14 1.65 15.46 -5.11
N TRP A 15 0.56 14.69 -5.08
CA TRP A 15 0.14 14.02 -3.85
C TRP A 15 1.07 12.88 -3.42
N VAL A 16 1.58 12.10 -4.38
CA VAL A 16 2.57 11.06 -4.08
C VAL A 16 3.86 11.67 -3.54
N GLU A 17 4.32 12.80 -4.11
CA GLU A 17 5.48 13.53 -3.60
C GLU A 17 5.25 14.04 -2.16
N GLN A 18 4.05 14.59 -1.87
CA GLN A 18 3.67 15.01 -0.52
C GLN A 18 3.68 13.83 0.46
N LEU A 19 3.06 12.71 0.09
CA LEU A 19 2.97 11.50 0.93
C LEU A 19 4.34 10.84 1.15
N ARG A 20 5.23 10.86 0.16
CA ARG A 20 6.63 10.41 0.31
C ARG A 20 7.46 11.28 1.24
N GLY A 21 7.18 12.57 1.25
CA GLY A 21 7.88 13.53 2.11
C GLY A 21 7.34 13.60 3.54
N ARG A 22 6.32 12.81 3.89
CA ARG A 22 5.75 12.87 5.25
C ARG A 22 6.71 12.33 6.32
N ASP A 23 6.71 13.01 7.46
CA ASP A 23 7.38 12.60 8.69
C ASP A 23 6.40 12.83 9.86
N PRO A 24 6.14 11.83 10.72
CA PRO A 24 6.65 10.46 10.69
C PRO A 24 6.06 9.61 9.54
N LEU A 25 6.64 8.40 9.34
CA LEU A 25 6.10 7.39 8.42
C LEU A 25 4.64 7.05 8.76
N PRO A 26 3.86 6.53 7.78
CA PRO A 26 2.53 6.00 8.05
C PRO A 26 2.58 4.89 9.12
N PRO A 27 1.97 5.06 10.29
CA PRO A 27 1.98 4.02 11.32
C PRO A 27 1.29 2.75 10.84
N LEU A 28 1.64 1.60 11.42
CA LEU A 28 1.00 0.32 11.07
C LEU A 28 -0.51 0.36 11.31
N ALA A 29 -0.94 1.03 12.40
CA ALA A 29 -2.34 1.21 12.77
C ALA A 29 -2.60 2.69 13.12
N PRO A 30 -3.00 3.51 12.14
CA PRO A 30 -3.27 4.94 12.37
C PRO A 30 -4.55 5.13 13.19
N ALA A 31 -4.53 6.10 14.11
CA ALA A 31 -5.70 6.51 14.88
C ALA A 31 -6.54 7.58 14.16
N GLU A 32 -5.91 8.34 13.27
CA GLU A 32 -6.54 9.45 12.52
C GLU A 32 -5.82 9.65 11.17
N GLU A 33 -6.46 10.34 10.26
CA GLU A 33 -5.87 10.70 8.97
C GLU A 33 -4.73 11.72 9.14
N TRP A 34 -3.67 11.59 8.35
CA TRP A 34 -2.49 12.45 8.44
C TRP A 34 -2.76 13.87 7.96
N ASP A 35 -3.43 14.02 6.82
CA ASP A 35 -3.81 15.33 6.23
C ASP A 35 -5.28 15.31 5.79
N PRO A 36 -6.21 15.87 6.62
CA PRO A 36 -7.63 15.94 6.28
C PRO A 36 -7.92 16.78 5.02
N ALA A 37 -7.04 17.76 4.70
CA ALA A 37 -7.22 18.55 3.49
C ALA A 37 -6.87 17.75 2.24
N LEU A 38 -5.85 16.86 2.32
CA LEU A 38 -5.51 15.93 1.24
C LEU A 38 -6.62 14.90 1.04
N THR A 39 -7.19 14.34 2.11
CA THR A 39 -8.34 13.42 2.04
C THR A 39 -9.49 14.05 1.25
N ARG A 40 -9.87 15.29 1.56
CA ARG A 40 -10.93 15.99 0.81
C ARG A 40 -10.56 16.18 -0.65
N LYS A 41 -9.34 16.62 -0.96
CA LYS A 41 -8.88 16.79 -2.35
C LYS A 41 -8.95 15.49 -3.15
N ILE A 42 -8.53 14.36 -2.57
CA ILE A 42 -8.59 13.06 -3.23
C ILE A 42 -10.05 12.65 -3.48
N ASN A 43 -10.91 12.78 -2.47
CA ASN A 43 -12.33 12.43 -2.59
C ASN A 43 -13.06 13.26 -3.65
N ASP A 44 -12.83 14.58 -3.68
CA ASP A 44 -13.50 15.52 -4.57
C ASP A 44 -12.98 15.45 -6.03
N THR A 45 -11.84 14.78 -6.28
CA THR A 45 -11.26 14.68 -7.63
C THR A 45 -11.98 13.60 -8.43
N SER A 46 -12.38 13.92 -9.68
CA SER A 46 -13.07 12.99 -10.56
C SER A 46 -12.15 11.86 -11.07
N HIS A 47 -12.75 10.78 -11.57
CA HIS A 47 -11.98 9.68 -12.16
C HIS A 47 -11.18 10.13 -13.39
N GLU A 48 -11.74 11.02 -14.21
CA GLU A 48 -11.05 11.61 -15.37
C GLU A 48 -9.80 12.38 -14.96
N GLU A 49 -9.84 13.12 -13.83
CA GLU A 49 -8.68 13.85 -13.33
C GLU A 49 -7.62 12.92 -12.71
N ILE A 50 -8.04 11.84 -12.03
CA ILE A 50 -7.13 10.78 -11.53
C ILE A 50 -6.41 10.12 -12.71
N CYS A 51 -7.15 9.81 -13.77
CA CYS A 51 -6.68 9.15 -14.97
C CYS A 51 -6.22 10.14 -16.06
N ALA A 52 -5.98 11.41 -15.73
CA ALA A 52 -5.60 12.42 -16.71
C ALA A 52 -4.34 12.00 -17.48
N GLY A 53 -4.43 12.05 -18.82
CA GLY A 53 -3.35 11.60 -19.71
C GLY A 53 -3.47 10.16 -20.19
N ILE A 54 -4.55 9.45 -19.83
CA ILE A 54 -4.81 8.06 -20.18
C ILE A 54 -5.88 7.98 -21.25
N ALA A 55 -5.66 7.13 -22.26
CA ALA A 55 -6.53 7.08 -23.44
C ALA A 55 -7.92 6.44 -23.17
N LYS A 56 -8.01 5.56 -22.16
CA LYS A 56 -9.25 4.87 -21.80
C LYS A 56 -9.43 4.88 -20.28
N LEU A 57 -10.53 5.49 -19.84
CA LEU A 57 -10.89 5.48 -18.42
C LEU A 57 -11.26 4.06 -17.97
N ASP A 58 -10.68 3.65 -16.86
CA ASP A 58 -11.05 2.45 -16.10
C ASP A 58 -11.46 2.89 -14.69
N ASP A 59 -12.76 2.87 -14.42
CA ASP A 59 -13.32 3.34 -13.15
C ASP A 59 -12.84 2.52 -11.97
N ASP A 60 -12.69 1.20 -12.10
CA ASP A 60 -12.20 0.33 -11.05
C ASP A 60 -10.74 0.67 -10.69
N MET A 61 -9.91 0.95 -11.69
CA MET A 61 -8.52 1.37 -11.46
C MET A 61 -8.45 2.77 -10.87
N ALA A 62 -9.29 3.71 -11.31
CA ALA A 62 -9.39 5.05 -10.71
C ALA A 62 -9.76 4.97 -9.22
N LEU A 63 -10.75 4.12 -8.87
CA LEU A 63 -11.13 3.83 -7.49
C LEU A 63 -9.97 3.23 -6.70
N CYS A 64 -9.21 2.29 -7.29
CA CYS A 64 -8.02 1.71 -6.67
C CYS A 64 -6.92 2.74 -6.42
N VAL A 65 -6.64 3.63 -7.37
CA VAL A 65 -5.66 4.73 -7.18
C VAL A 65 -6.08 5.65 -6.04
N LYS A 66 -7.35 6.08 -6.01
CA LYS A 66 -7.88 6.92 -4.91
C LYS A 66 -7.79 6.19 -3.58
N SER A 67 -8.20 4.91 -3.53
CA SER A 67 -8.13 4.09 -2.32
C SER A 67 -6.70 3.98 -1.78
N GLY A 68 -5.72 3.75 -2.67
CA GLY A 68 -4.31 3.68 -2.28
C GLY A 68 -3.75 4.99 -1.74
N LEU A 69 -4.09 6.13 -2.36
CA LEU A 69 -3.70 7.46 -1.89
C LEU A 69 -4.30 7.78 -0.52
N LEU A 70 -5.60 7.48 -0.33
CA LEU A 70 -6.30 7.66 0.94
C LEU A 70 -5.69 6.77 2.03
N LEU A 71 -5.39 5.52 1.69
CA LEU A 71 -4.73 4.59 2.61
C LEU A 71 -3.35 5.08 3.04
N TRP A 72 -2.56 5.62 2.10
CA TRP A 72 -1.25 6.21 2.42
C TRP A 72 -1.37 7.47 3.29
N ASN A 73 -2.48 8.20 3.15
CA ASN A 73 -2.83 9.36 3.97
C ASN A 73 -3.49 8.99 5.32
N ASP A 74 -3.49 7.73 5.71
CA ASP A 74 -4.10 7.20 6.93
C ASP A 74 -5.65 7.36 7.01
N ALA A 75 -6.29 7.71 5.91
CA ALA A 75 -7.73 7.86 5.78
C ALA A 75 -8.39 6.48 5.51
N LEU A 76 -8.45 5.63 6.56
CA LEU A 76 -8.85 4.22 6.42
C LEU A 76 -10.29 4.06 5.92
N GLU A 77 -11.27 4.72 6.56
CA GLU A 77 -12.68 4.59 6.19
C GLU A 77 -12.95 5.07 4.75
N PRO A 78 -12.46 6.25 4.29
CA PRO A 78 -12.60 6.63 2.88
C PRO A 78 -11.94 5.62 1.91
N SER A 79 -10.78 5.06 2.25
CA SER A 79 -10.13 4.02 1.46
C SER A 79 -10.97 2.75 1.39
N HIS A 80 -11.55 2.32 2.54
CA HIS A 80 -12.43 1.16 2.65
C HIS A 80 -13.65 1.28 1.73
N VAL A 81 -14.35 2.43 1.79
CA VAL A 81 -15.54 2.70 0.96
C VAL A 81 -15.24 2.52 -0.53
N LEU A 82 -14.03 2.88 -0.99
CA LEU A 82 -13.66 2.75 -2.40
C LEU A 82 -13.22 1.31 -2.74
N SER A 83 -12.31 0.72 -1.97
CA SER A 83 -11.76 -0.60 -2.26
C SER A 83 -12.81 -1.72 -2.24
N GLN A 84 -13.83 -1.63 -1.37
CA GLN A 84 -14.91 -2.62 -1.31
C GLN A 84 -15.81 -2.65 -2.56
N GLN A 85 -15.82 -1.59 -3.37
CA GLN A 85 -16.60 -1.53 -4.60
C GLN A 85 -15.92 -2.32 -5.73
N VAL A 86 -14.59 -2.42 -5.70
CA VAL A 86 -13.80 -3.08 -6.74
C VAL A 86 -13.65 -4.57 -6.46
N LYS A 87 -14.17 -5.43 -7.36
CA LYS A 87 -14.22 -6.89 -7.18
C LYS A 87 -13.02 -7.64 -7.76
N THR A 88 -12.00 -6.93 -8.23
CA THR A 88 -10.77 -7.49 -8.79
C THR A 88 -9.79 -7.90 -7.70
N GLU A 89 -8.72 -8.64 -8.09
CA GLU A 89 -7.59 -8.94 -7.19
C GLU A 89 -6.95 -7.65 -6.65
N THR A 90 -6.84 -6.60 -7.48
CA THR A 90 -6.27 -5.30 -7.08
C THR A 90 -7.14 -4.62 -6.02
N GLY A 91 -8.47 -4.57 -6.20
CA GLY A 91 -9.41 -4.06 -5.20
C GLY A 91 -9.32 -4.85 -3.89
N SER A 92 -9.26 -6.18 -3.98
CA SER A 92 -9.07 -7.08 -2.83
C SER A 92 -7.74 -6.83 -2.12
N TYR A 93 -6.67 -6.47 -2.85
CA TYR A 93 -5.37 -6.16 -2.27
C TYR A 93 -5.43 -4.87 -1.44
N TRP A 94 -5.96 -3.77 -2.01
CA TRP A 94 -6.15 -2.53 -1.26
C TRP A 94 -7.00 -2.74 0.00
N HIS A 95 -8.06 -3.52 -0.12
CA HIS A 95 -8.95 -3.87 1.00
C HIS A 95 -8.21 -4.70 2.08
N GLY A 96 -7.35 -5.64 1.66
CA GLY A 96 -6.51 -6.43 2.57
C GLY A 96 -5.52 -5.57 3.36
N ILE A 97 -4.85 -4.60 2.72
CA ILE A 97 -3.97 -3.64 3.39
C ILE A 97 -4.77 -2.78 4.37
N MET A 98 -5.95 -2.32 3.97
CA MET A 98 -6.81 -1.48 4.80
C MET A 98 -7.17 -2.18 6.12
N HIS A 99 -7.66 -3.43 6.07
CA HIS A 99 -7.97 -4.20 7.27
C HIS A 99 -6.75 -4.54 8.13
N ARG A 100 -5.56 -4.74 7.51
CA ARG A 100 -4.33 -4.88 8.28
C ARG A 100 -4.05 -3.64 9.12
N ARG A 101 -4.29 -2.45 8.56
CA ARG A 101 -4.07 -1.16 9.22
C ARG A 101 -5.18 -0.77 10.21
N GLU A 102 -6.33 -1.42 10.13
CA GLU A 102 -7.45 -1.32 11.08
C GLU A 102 -7.33 -2.30 12.27
N PRO A 103 -6.21 -2.93 12.50
CA PRO A 103 -5.88 -4.20 13.19
C PRO A 103 -6.94 -5.31 13.15
N ASP A 104 -7.67 -5.43 12.02
CA ASP A 104 -8.52 -6.59 11.75
C ASP A 104 -7.76 -7.61 10.90
N PHE A 105 -6.79 -8.28 11.51
CA PHE A 105 -5.86 -9.20 10.85
C PHE A 105 -6.56 -10.42 10.25
N GLY A 106 -7.65 -10.88 10.87
CA GLY A 106 -8.47 -11.98 10.36
C GLY A 106 -9.11 -11.63 9.01
N ASN A 107 -9.69 -10.45 8.91
CA ASN A 107 -10.32 -9.94 7.70
C ASN A 107 -9.27 -9.56 6.65
N SER A 108 -8.15 -8.98 7.05
CA SER A 108 -7.01 -8.77 6.16
C SER A 108 -6.61 -10.06 5.44
N LYS A 109 -6.38 -11.14 6.18
CA LYS A 109 -6.06 -12.46 5.62
C LYS A 109 -7.18 -13.04 4.73
N TYR A 110 -8.45 -12.77 5.06
CA TYR A 110 -9.57 -13.14 4.19
C TYR A 110 -9.46 -12.48 2.82
N TRP A 111 -9.17 -11.17 2.77
CA TRP A 111 -9.03 -10.44 1.51
C TRP A 111 -7.77 -10.87 0.74
N PHE A 112 -6.66 -11.13 1.40
CA PHE A 112 -5.46 -11.65 0.73
C PHE A 112 -5.67 -13.04 0.11
N ARG A 113 -6.56 -13.88 0.65
CA ARG A 113 -6.96 -15.14 -0.03
C ARG A 113 -7.68 -14.85 -1.37
N ARG A 114 -8.41 -13.75 -1.48
CA ARG A 114 -9.08 -13.34 -2.71
C ARG A 114 -8.12 -12.71 -3.72
N VAL A 115 -7.03 -12.11 -3.26
CA VAL A 115 -5.94 -11.63 -4.13
C VAL A 115 -5.26 -12.79 -4.85
N GLY A 116 -5.01 -13.89 -4.17
CA GLY A 116 -4.25 -15.01 -4.72
C GLY A 116 -2.82 -14.61 -5.06
N SER A 117 -2.47 -14.63 -6.35
CA SER A 117 -1.18 -14.15 -6.86
C SER A 117 -1.38 -12.80 -7.57
N HIS A 118 -0.59 -11.80 -7.19
CA HIS A 118 -0.69 -10.46 -7.78
C HIS A 118 0.65 -10.00 -8.38
N PRO A 119 0.68 -9.42 -9.60
CA PRO A 119 1.93 -9.02 -10.25
C PRO A 119 2.76 -7.99 -9.46
N ALA A 120 2.13 -7.16 -8.62
CA ALA A 120 2.84 -6.22 -7.76
C ALA A 120 3.71 -6.90 -6.69
N PHE A 121 3.48 -8.18 -6.36
CA PHE A 121 4.27 -8.91 -5.34
C PHE A 121 5.76 -8.95 -5.66
N GLU A 122 6.15 -9.03 -6.93
CA GLU A 122 7.55 -9.00 -7.35
C GLU A 122 8.23 -7.66 -7.01
N ALA A 123 7.54 -6.55 -7.26
CA ALA A 123 8.05 -5.23 -6.93
C ALA A 123 8.14 -5.02 -5.41
N VAL A 124 7.13 -5.48 -4.65
CA VAL A 124 7.15 -5.44 -3.18
C VAL A 124 8.32 -6.26 -2.64
N ALA A 125 8.52 -7.50 -3.12
CA ALA A 125 9.64 -8.36 -2.73
C ALA A 125 10.99 -7.67 -2.98
N THR A 126 11.14 -7.01 -4.14
CA THR A 126 12.37 -6.29 -4.51
C THR A 126 12.65 -5.13 -3.56
N HIS A 127 11.64 -4.32 -3.24
CA HIS A 127 11.79 -3.17 -2.33
C HIS A 127 12.05 -3.63 -0.89
N ALA A 128 11.29 -4.62 -0.40
CA ALA A 128 11.50 -5.20 0.93
C ALA A 128 12.90 -5.80 1.07
N THR A 129 13.36 -6.57 0.06
CA THR A 129 14.73 -7.10 0.01
C THR A 129 15.76 -6.00 0.18
N SER A 130 15.62 -4.88 -0.53
CA SER A 130 16.56 -3.76 -0.43
C SER A 130 16.57 -3.11 0.96
N LEU A 131 15.42 -2.99 1.61
CA LEU A 131 15.31 -2.50 3.00
C LEU A 131 16.01 -3.43 3.98
N LEU A 132 15.69 -4.73 3.90
CA LEU A 132 16.22 -5.77 4.79
C LEU A 132 17.74 -5.93 4.66
N GLN A 133 18.27 -5.87 3.42
CA GLN A 133 19.73 -5.92 3.18
C GLN A 133 20.47 -4.73 3.79
N ARG A 134 19.91 -3.52 3.69
CA ARG A 134 20.54 -2.31 4.28
C ARG A 134 20.60 -2.39 5.79
N ARG A 135 19.58 -2.97 6.42
CA ARG A 135 19.52 -3.10 7.86
C ARG A 135 20.47 -4.20 8.36
N GLY A 136 20.45 -5.39 7.79
CA GLY A 136 21.42 -6.46 7.98
C GLY A 136 21.42 -7.16 9.34
N ASP A 137 20.49 -6.87 10.26
CA ASP A 137 20.35 -7.55 11.55
C ASP A 137 19.75 -8.97 11.42
N GLY A 138 19.74 -9.74 12.50
CA GLY A 138 19.27 -11.12 12.48
C GLY A 138 17.79 -11.28 12.11
N TYR A 139 16.93 -10.34 12.50
CA TYR A 139 15.53 -10.30 12.13
C TYR A 139 15.38 -10.10 10.60
N SER A 140 16.10 -9.10 10.09
CA SER A 140 16.10 -8.79 8.65
C SER A 140 16.66 -9.92 7.81
N GLN A 141 17.73 -10.60 8.26
CA GLN A 141 18.33 -11.74 7.54
C GLN A 141 17.37 -12.93 7.47
N THR A 142 16.62 -13.21 8.54
CA THR A 142 15.60 -14.28 8.56
C THR A 142 14.50 -13.96 7.55
N TRP A 143 13.91 -12.77 7.59
CA TRP A 143 12.86 -12.37 6.65
C TRP A 143 13.35 -12.30 5.20
N LEU A 144 14.57 -11.81 4.98
CA LEU A 144 15.21 -11.80 3.66
C LEU A 144 15.29 -13.21 3.07
N SER A 145 15.69 -14.21 3.88
CA SER A 145 15.77 -15.61 3.45
C SER A 145 14.40 -16.17 3.06
N GLU A 146 13.34 -15.81 3.81
CA GLU A 146 11.98 -16.21 3.48
C GLU A 146 11.53 -15.62 2.12
N ILE A 147 11.79 -14.31 1.88
CA ILE A 147 11.45 -13.66 0.61
C ILE A 147 12.24 -14.27 -0.56
N GLN A 148 13.51 -14.60 -0.36
CA GLN A 148 14.34 -15.21 -1.41
C GLN A 148 13.85 -16.62 -1.82
N ILE A 149 13.26 -17.36 -0.90
CA ILE A 149 12.75 -18.73 -1.16
C ILE A 149 11.33 -18.67 -1.75
N ASN A 150 10.46 -17.83 -1.20
CA ASN A 150 9.00 -17.90 -1.44
C ASN A 150 8.44 -16.69 -2.21
N GLY A 151 9.24 -15.63 -2.43
CA GLY A 151 8.74 -14.35 -2.90
C GLY A 151 8.06 -13.55 -1.78
N TRP A 152 7.26 -12.55 -2.17
CA TRP A 152 6.46 -11.78 -1.23
C TRP A 152 5.31 -12.61 -0.67
N ASP A 153 5.26 -12.73 0.65
CA ASP A 153 4.16 -13.36 1.38
C ASP A 153 3.34 -12.31 2.15
N PRO A 154 2.15 -11.90 1.62
CA PRO A 154 1.30 -10.93 2.30
C PRO A 154 0.75 -11.46 3.63
N PHE A 155 0.56 -12.79 3.79
CA PHE A 155 0.11 -13.38 5.05
C PHE A 155 1.19 -13.27 6.12
N GLY A 156 2.43 -13.61 5.78
CA GLY A 156 3.58 -13.45 6.66
C GLY A 156 3.80 -11.98 7.06
N PHE A 157 3.48 -11.02 6.19
CA PHE A 157 3.54 -9.61 6.54
C PHE A 157 2.39 -9.21 7.49
N VAL A 158 1.17 -9.71 7.28
CA VAL A 158 0.06 -9.52 8.23
C VAL A 158 0.44 -10.07 9.61
N ASP A 159 1.04 -11.27 9.68
CA ASP A 159 1.46 -11.88 10.95
C ASP A 159 2.49 -11.03 11.70
N ARG A 160 3.45 -10.41 10.98
CA ARG A 160 4.42 -9.48 11.58
C ARG A 160 3.77 -8.22 12.13
N CYS A 161 2.79 -7.65 11.41
CA CYS A 161 2.03 -6.50 11.89
C CYS A 161 1.18 -6.86 13.12
N GLU A 162 0.55 -8.03 13.13
CA GLU A 162 -0.23 -8.55 14.27
C GLU A 162 0.65 -8.75 15.51
N GLN A 163 1.86 -9.29 15.33
CA GLN A 163 2.83 -9.44 16.41
C GLN A 163 3.26 -8.08 16.97
N ALA A 164 3.54 -7.12 16.11
CA ALA A 164 3.94 -5.77 16.51
C ALA A 164 2.81 -5.05 17.30
N ALA A 165 1.55 -5.25 16.90
CA ALA A 165 0.38 -4.69 17.60
C ALA A 165 0.13 -5.35 18.97
N GLY A 166 0.35 -6.67 19.09
CA GLY A 166 0.09 -7.44 20.30
C GLY A 166 1.24 -7.48 21.31
N LYS A 167 2.45 -7.21 20.88
CA LYS A 167 3.65 -7.19 21.71
C LYS A 167 4.28 -5.79 21.63
N ARG A 168 4.99 -5.40 22.70
CA ARG A 168 5.91 -4.24 22.62
C ARG A 168 7.15 -4.68 21.83
N GLU A 169 7.04 -4.70 20.51
CA GLU A 169 8.21 -4.89 19.65
C GLU A 169 9.19 -3.73 19.80
N ALA A 170 10.45 -3.99 19.51
CA ALA A 170 11.46 -2.94 19.50
C ALA A 170 11.09 -1.85 18.49
N PRO A 171 11.23 -0.56 18.82
CA PRO A 171 10.85 0.54 17.92
C PRO A 171 11.46 0.40 16.52
N GLU A 172 12.67 -0.13 16.44
CA GLU A 172 13.39 -0.33 15.18
C GLU A 172 12.74 -1.41 14.29
N ILE A 173 12.06 -2.39 14.89
CA ILE A 173 11.28 -3.40 14.14
C ILE A 173 9.99 -2.77 13.63
N VAL A 174 9.30 -1.98 14.45
CA VAL A 174 8.09 -1.25 14.04
C VAL A 174 8.41 -0.33 12.86
N GLU A 175 9.47 0.47 12.95
CA GLU A 175 9.92 1.35 11.86
C GLU A 175 10.22 0.57 10.57
N LEU A 176 10.89 -0.58 10.68
CA LEU A 176 11.12 -1.44 9.51
C LEU A 176 9.81 -1.90 8.87
N LEU A 177 8.82 -2.34 9.67
CA LEU A 177 7.52 -2.76 9.16
C LEU A 177 6.77 -1.59 8.49
N GLU A 178 6.86 -0.38 9.05
CA GLU A 178 6.32 0.84 8.45
C GLU A 178 6.99 1.17 7.11
N GLN A 179 8.31 1.05 7.01
CA GLN A 179 9.05 1.21 5.75
C GLN A 179 8.62 0.18 4.70
N VAL A 180 8.45 -1.08 5.09
CA VAL A 180 7.96 -2.14 4.19
C VAL A 180 6.51 -1.89 3.79
N GLN A 181 5.65 -1.42 4.70
CA GLN A 181 4.29 -1.01 4.39
C GLN A 181 4.24 0.10 3.32
N VAL A 182 5.09 1.12 3.45
CA VAL A 182 5.20 2.19 2.43
C VAL A 182 5.65 1.61 1.10
N ALA A 183 6.65 0.74 1.09
CA ALA A 183 7.14 0.09 -0.12
C ALA A 183 6.04 -0.76 -0.81
N GLU A 184 5.20 -1.45 -0.03
CA GLU A 184 4.05 -2.20 -0.54
C GLU A 184 3.00 -1.27 -1.16
N ILE A 185 2.63 -0.20 -0.47
CA ILE A 185 1.68 0.81 -0.97
C ILE A 185 2.19 1.43 -2.27
N GLU A 186 3.46 1.83 -2.33
CA GLU A 186 4.07 2.41 -3.53
C GLU A 186 4.10 1.42 -4.70
N ALA A 187 4.49 0.19 -4.47
CA ALA A 187 4.56 -0.83 -5.50
C ALA A 187 3.18 -1.14 -6.09
N LEU A 188 2.17 -1.29 -5.22
CA LEU A 188 0.79 -1.55 -5.66
C LEU A 188 0.20 -0.35 -6.36
N LEU A 189 0.43 0.87 -5.87
CA LEU A 189 -0.05 2.11 -6.50
C LEU A 189 0.58 2.30 -7.88
N GLY A 190 1.89 2.07 -8.01
CA GLY A 190 2.59 2.15 -9.28
C GLY A 190 2.08 1.14 -10.30
N TRP A 191 1.82 -0.11 -9.87
CA TRP A 191 1.23 -1.13 -10.73
C TRP A 191 -0.21 -0.75 -11.13
N THR A 192 -1.03 -0.30 -10.17
CA THR A 192 -2.41 0.12 -10.40
C THR A 192 -2.46 1.25 -11.44
N ALA A 193 -1.63 2.27 -11.27
CA ALA A 193 -1.57 3.41 -12.19
C ALA A 193 -1.12 3.03 -13.60
N ALA A 194 -0.16 2.10 -13.73
CA ALA A 194 0.31 1.61 -15.04
C ALA A 194 -0.76 0.80 -15.79
N LYS A 195 -1.74 0.18 -15.09
CA LYS A 195 -2.83 -0.60 -15.71
C LYS A 195 -3.95 0.25 -16.28
N VAL A 196 -4.05 1.51 -15.87
CA VAL A 196 -5.00 2.45 -16.45
C VAL A 196 -4.71 2.73 -17.95
N GLU A 197 -3.56 2.27 -18.48
CA GLU A 197 -3.14 2.46 -19.89
C GLU A 197 -3.66 1.38 -20.88
N HIS A 198 -4.18 0.26 -20.41
CA HIS A 198 -4.53 -0.91 -21.23
C HIS A 198 -6.02 -1.24 -21.19
#